data_eac1f35b59a5564e44654ca1a0cefd38
#
_entry.id   eac1f35b59a5564e44654ca1a0cefd38
#
_cell.length_a   1.000
_cell.length_b   1.000
_cell.length_c   1.000
_cell.angle_alpha   90.00
_cell.angle_beta   90.00
_cell.angle_gamma   90.00
#
_symmetry.space_group_name_H-M   'P 1'
#
loop_
_entity.id
_entity.type
_entity.pdbx_description
1 polymer ?
#
loop_
_entity_poly.entity_id
_entity_poly.type
_entity_poly.pdbx_seq_one_letter_code
_entity_poly.pdbx_strand_id
1 'polypeptide(L)'
;FHSWFPFYADLDEIRTDPTTIRPGLTLMSQNHLSTLISTLGYEYSEGNHYLHSGVTWKGWHPVIDAEVKWGGDQLIISDTSENQPPENPGTDLQFNLSIYDQLWFARGKFRQMLMPALYIGYRNRDTWISTENRFDRDVLSLTGRLYFSNTFRTAYRDINPRWGQVFDLRLT
;
A
#
# COMPACT_ATOMS: atom_id res chain seq x y z
N PHE A 1 -18.57 10.09 -10.27
CA PHE A 1 -19.17 8.78 -9.98
C PHE A 1 -18.94 8.46 -8.51
N HIS A 2 -20.03 8.09 -7.81
CA HIS A 2 -19.99 7.68 -6.41
C HIS A 2 -20.66 6.32 -6.31
N SER A 3 -20.03 5.38 -5.64
CA SER A 3 -20.58 4.07 -5.35
C SER A 3 -20.40 3.73 -3.89
N TRP A 4 -21.26 2.87 -3.39
CA TRP A 4 -21.14 2.33 -2.05
C TRP A 4 -21.42 0.82 -2.08
N PHE A 5 -20.79 0.11 -1.17
CA PHE A 5 -20.96 -1.34 -1.02
C PHE A 5 -21.23 -1.65 0.45
N PRO A 6 -22.21 -2.49 0.78
CA PRO A 6 -22.57 -2.86 2.15
C PRO A 6 -21.60 -3.90 2.75
N PHE A 7 -20.33 -3.82 2.39
CA PHE A 7 -19.26 -4.64 2.90
C PHE A 7 -17.95 -3.87 2.75
N TYR A 8 -16.95 -4.24 3.55
CA TYR A 8 -15.60 -3.76 3.34
C TYR A 8 -14.85 -4.71 2.41
N ALA A 9 -14.20 -4.15 1.43
CA ALA A 9 -13.30 -4.85 0.54
C ALA A 9 -12.13 -3.92 0.19
N ASP A 10 -10.92 -4.38 0.43
CA ASP A 10 -9.73 -3.77 -0.12
C ASP A 10 -9.66 -4.08 -1.61
N LEU A 11 -9.57 -3.04 -2.44
CA LEU A 11 -9.60 -3.18 -3.90
C LEU A 11 -8.36 -3.91 -4.44
N ASP A 12 -7.25 -3.82 -3.75
CA ASP A 12 -6.01 -4.48 -4.15
C ASP A 12 -5.98 -5.95 -3.68
N GLU A 13 -6.46 -6.23 -2.47
CA GLU A 13 -6.57 -7.59 -1.96
C GLU A 13 -7.63 -8.40 -2.70
N ILE A 14 -8.79 -7.83 -3.03
CA ILE A 14 -9.89 -8.55 -3.69
C ILE A 14 -9.53 -9.06 -5.10
N ARG A 15 -8.54 -8.45 -5.74
CA ARG A 15 -8.02 -8.90 -7.04
C ARG A 15 -7.20 -10.18 -6.93
N THR A 16 -6.60 -10.42 -5.79
CA THR A 16 -5.76 -11.59 -5.52
C THR A 16 -6.48 -12.66 -4.73
N ASP A 17 -7.36 -12.25 -3.82
CA ASP A 17 -8.15 -13.15 -2.99
C ASP A 17 -9.56 -12.59 -2.74
N PRO A 18 -10.59 -13.09 -3.45
CA PRO A 18 -11.97 -12.62 -3.27
C PRO A 18 -12.60 -13.03 -1.92
N THR A 19 -11.94 -13.83 -1.11
CA THR A 19 -12.42 -14.20 0.24
C THR A 19 -12.16 -13.15 1.29
N THR A 20 -11.47 -12.05 0.96
CA THR A 20 -11.13 -10.95 1.87
C THR A 20 -12.29 -9.98 2.16
N ILE A 21 -13.49 -10.27 1.67
CA ILE A 21 -14.68 -9.47 1.96
C ILE A 21 -15.03 -9.62 3.45
N ARG A 22 -15.15 -8.46 4.14
CA ARG A 22 -15.44 -8.39 5.58
C ARG A 22 -16.72 -7.59 5.86
N PRO A 23 -17.39 -7.83 6.98
CA PRO A 23 -18.50 -6.99 7.41
C PRO A 23 -18.10 -5.51 7.49
N GLY A 24 -18.88 -4.63 6.87
CA GLY A 24 -18.51 -3.22 6.86
C GLY A 24 -19.24 -2.42 5.79
N LEU A 25 -18.63 -1.29 5.44
CA LEU A 25 -19.12 -0.37 4.41
C LEU A 25 -17.93 0.19 3.63
N THR A 26 -18.04 0.25 2.32
CA THR A 26 -17.08 0.94 1.46
C THR A 26 -17.76 2.01 0.64
N LEU A 27 -17.25 3.23 0.71
CA LEU A 27 -17.63 4.35 -0.15
C LEU A 27 -16.48 4.61 -1.11
N MET A 28 -16.81 4.76 -2.39
CA MET A 28 -15.85 5.08 -3.43
C MET A 28 -16.32 6.29 -4.22
N SER A 29 -15.45 7.24 -4.40
CA SER A 29 -15.68 8.43 -5.23
C SER A 29 -14.60 8.52 -6.30
N GLN A 30 -15.03 8.77 -7.52
CA GLN A 30 -14.15 8.90 -8.67
C GLN A 30 -14.62 10.07 -9.53
N ASN A 31 -13.69 10.93 -9.95
CA ASN A 31 -14.00 11.99 -10.90
C ASN A 31 -14.17 11.42 -12.32
N HIS A 32 -14.77 12.21 -13.22
CA HIS A 32 -15.06 11.81 -14.61
C HIS A 32 -13.81 11.36 -15.40
N LEU A 33 -12.68 11.96 -15.11
CA LEU A 33 -11.42 11.66 -15.81
C LEU A 33 -10.63 10.52 -15.17
N SER A 34 -11.17 9.94 -14.08
CA SER A 34 -10.45 8.90 -13.30
C SER A 34 -9.07 9.32 -12.80
N THR A 35 -8.86 10.65 -12.70
CA THR A 35 -7.60 11.22 -12.24
C THR A 35 -7.54 11.35 -10.71
N LEU A 36 -8.70 11.34 -10.05
CA LEU A 36 -8.83 11.31 -8.60
C LEU A 36 -9.79 10.19 -8.21
N ILE A 37 -9.29 9.29 -7.39
CA ILE A 37 -10.07 8.21 -6.77
C ILE A 37 -9.92 8.38 -5.27
N SER A 38 -11.03 8.41 -4.54
CA SER A 38 -11.01 8.39 -3.08
C SER A 38 -11.89 7.27 -2.57
N THR A 39 -11.43 6.62 -1.53
CA THR A 39 -12.12 5.53 -0.84
C THR A 39 -12.24 5.85 0.63
N LEU A 40 -13.38 5.50 1.21
CA LEU A 40 -13.60 5.51 2.66
C LEU A 40 -14.23 4.19 3.02
N GLY A 41 -13.59 3.45 3.90
CA GLY A 41 -14.02 2.13 4.32
C GLY A 41 -14.21 2.07 5.84
N TYR A 42 -15.23 1.34 6.25
CA TYR A 42 -15.41 0.88 7.62
C TYR A 42 -15.43 -0.65 7.60
N GLU A 43 -14.64 -1.25 8.46
CA GLU A 43 -14.50 -2.69 8.61
C GLU A 43 -14.76 -3.09 10.06
N TYR A 44 -15.48 -4.19 10.24
CA TYR A 44 -15.59 -4.87 11.52
C TYR A 44 -14.94 -6.26 11.39
N SER A 45 -13.88 -6.49 12.14
CA SER A 45 -13.11 -7.73 12.08
C SER A 45 -12.60 -8.13 13.46
N GLU A 46 -12.78 -9.40 13.84
CA GLU A 46 -12.27 -9.97 15.09
C GLU A 46 -12.65 -9.20 16.37
N GLY A 47 -13.85 -8.60 16.39
CA GLY A 47 -14.31 -7.79 17.52
C GLY A 47 -13.88 -6.33 17.51
N ASN A 48 -13.04 -5.92 16.56
CA ASN A 48 -12.48 -4.59 16.42
C ASN A 48 -13.08 -3.80 15.26
N HIS A 49 -13.03 -2.48 15.37
CA HIS A 49 -13.52 -1.52 14.39
C HIS A 49 -12.35 -0.83 13.71
N TYR A 50 -12.37 -0.78 12.37
CA TYR A 50 -11.35 -0.14 11.57
C TYR A 50 -11.96 0.88 10.60
N LEU A 51 -11.30 2.01 10.45
CA LEU A 51 -11.58 3.01 9.44
C LEU A 51 -10.43 3.07 8.45
N HIS A 52 -10.77 3.02 7.17
CA HIS A 52 -9.82 3.10 6.06
C HIS A 52 -10.15 4.32 5.23
N SER A 53 -9.15 5.07 4.84
CA SER A 53 -9.29 6.18 3.91
C SER A 53 -8.15 6.15 2.92
N GLY A 54 -8.45 6.18 1.64
CA GLY A 54 -7.48 6.16 0.56
C GLY A 54 -7.75 7.28 -0.45
N VAL A 55 -6.69 7.84 -1.01
CA VAL A 55 -6.75 8.82 -2.10
C VAL A 55 -5.67 8.51 -3.10
N THR A 56 -6.07 8.23 -4.35
CA THR A 56 -5.16 8.07 -5.47
C THR A 56 -5.34 9.23 -6.44
N TRP A 57 -4.30 10.00 -6.67
CA TRP A 57 -4.30 11.11 -7.61
C TRP A 57 -3.38 10.84 -8.79
N LYS A 58 -3.98 10.86 -10.00
CA LYS A 58 -3.34 10.59 -11.29
C LYS A 58 -3.48 11.77 -12.26
N GLY A 59 -3.90 12.92 -11.75
CA GLY A 59 -4.19 14.10 -12.60
C GLY A 59 -2.97 14.78 -13.18
N TRP A 60 -1.81 14.43 -12.67
CA TRP A 60 -0.52 14.98 -13.09
C TRP A 60 0.58 13.93 -12.87
N HIS A 61 1.78 14.18 -13.32
CA HIS A 61 2.97 13.43 -12.97
C HIS A 61 3.65 14.03 -11.75
N PRO A 62 4.03 13.23 -10.73
CA PRO A 62 3.84 11.80 -10.54
C PRO A 62 2.43 11.40 -10.04
N VAL A 63 2.16 10.11 -10.03
CA VAL A 63 1.00 9.54 -9.33
C VAL A 63 1.27 9.58 -7.84
N ILE A 64 0.29 10.03 -7.07
CA ILE A 64 0.33 10.08 -5.61
C ILE A 64 -0.78 9.18 -5.08
N ASP A 65 -0.40 8.28 -4.19
CA ASP A 65 -1.32 7.38 -3.51
C ASP A 65 -1.09 7.48 -2.01
N ALA A 66 -2.12 7.84 -1.27
CA ALA A 66 -2.09 8.03 0.18
C ALA A 66 -3.19 7.19 0.83
N GLU A 67 -2.84 6.45 1.84
CA GLU A 67 -3.75 5.59 2.59
C GLU A 67 -3.56 5.78 4.09
N VAL A 68 -4.68 5.80 4.82
CA VAL A 68 -4.71 5.81 6.28
C VAL A 68 -5.61 4.67 6.75
N LYS A 69 -5.13 3.88 7.67
CA LYS A 69 -5.90 2.89 8.43
C LYS A 69 -5.83 3.25 9.91
N TRP A 70 -6.99 3.34 10.54
CA TRP A 70 -7.11 3.65 11.95
C TRP A 70 -8.13 2.72 12.60
N GLY A 71 -7.78 2.16 13.75
CA GLY A 71 -8.69 1.30 14.52
C GLY A 71 -8.02 0.00 14.95
N GLY A 72 -8.78 -0.81 15.70
CA GLY A 72 -8.28 -2.05 16.27
C GLY A 72 -7.26 -1.86 17.39
N ASP A 73 -6.77 -2.98 17.88
CA ASP A 73 -5.76 -2.98 18.91
C ASP A 73 -4.37 -2.77 18.30
N GLN A 74 -3.58 -1.94 18.95
CA GLN A 74 -2.19 -1.73 18.59
C GLN A 74 -1.41 -3.04 18.68
N LEU A 75 -0.65 -3.37 17.64
CA LEU A 75 0.16 -4.57 17.64
C LEU A 75 1.35 -4.41 18.61
N ILE A 76 1.34 -5.21 19.67
CA ILE A 76 2.45 -5.31 20.62
C ILE A 76 3.26 -6.55 20.27
N ILE A 77 4.53 -6.39 19.95
CA ILE A 77 5.47 -7.49 19.78
C ILE A 77 6.34 -7.57 21.02
N SER A 78 6.34 -8.73 21.67
CA SER A 78 7.26 -9.00 22.77
C SER A 78 8.41 -9.87 22.29
N ASP A 79 9.62 -9.53 22.69
CA ASP A 79 10.82 -10.30 22.37
C ASP A 79 10.95 -11.57 23.22
N THR A 80 10.26 -11.63 24.36
CA THR A 80 10.31 -12.78 25.28
C THR A 80 8.97 -12.97 25.99
N SER A 81 8.65 -14.22 26.33
CA SER A 81 7.41 -14.59 27.04
C SER A 81 7.45 -14.31 28.55
N GLU A 82 8.56 -13.83 29.09
CA GLU A 82 8.80 -13.76 30.54
C GLU A 82 8.21 -12.50 31.19
N ASN A 83 8.09 -11.40 30.46
CA ASN A 83 7.42 -10.18 30.90
C ASN A 83 6.29 -9.82 29.91
N GLN A 84 5.05 -10.04 30.30
CA GLN A 84 3.90 -9.67 29.47
C GLN A 84 3.78 -8.14 29.37
N PRO A 85 3.47 -7.62 28.18
CA PRO A 85 3.19 -6.21 28.01
C PRO A 85 1.94 -5.80 28.81
N PRO A 86 1.79 -4.53 29.18
CA PRO A 86 0.60 -4.05 29.89
C PRO A 86 -0.69 -4.28 29.08
N GLU A 87 -1.80 -4.56 29.78
CA GLU A 87 -3.08 -5.03 29.24
C GLU A 87 -3.85 -4.02 28.35
N ASN A 88 -3.38 -2.80 28.16
CA ASN A 88 -4.08 -1.81 27.32
C ASN A 88 -3.24 -1.41 26.11
N PRO A 89 -3.32 -2.15 25.00
CA PRO A 89 -2.81 -1.67 23.74
C PRO A 89 -3.58 -0.40 23.31
N GLY A 90 -2.86 0.58 22.79
CA GLY A 90 -3.48 1.74 22.17
C GLY A 90 -4.21 1.35 20.88
N THR A 91 -4.73 2.34 20.17
CA THR A 91 -5.36 2.13 18.84
C THR A 91 -4.28 2.09 17.76
N ASP A 92 -4.36 1.14 16.82
CA ASP A 92 -3.45 1.06 15.67
C ASP A 92 -3.72 2.20 14.68
N LEU A 93 -2.68 2.88 14.25
CA LEU A 93 -2.69 3.90 13.20
C LEU A 93 -1.60 3.58 12.18
N GLN A 94 -2.00 3.43 10.94
CA GLN A 94 -1.10 3.22 9.83
C GLN A 94 -1.31 4.32 8.79
N PHE A 95 -0.23 4.85 8.26
CA PHE A 95 -0.23 5.79 7.16
C PHE A 95 0.77 5.32 6.11
N ASN A 96 0.32 5.21 4.86
CA ASN A 96 1.13 4.87 3.72
C ASN A 96 1.03 5.98 2.67
N LEU A 97 2.16 6.42 2.16
CA LEU A 97 2.24 7.37 1.04
C LEU A 97 3.18 6.80 -0.02
N SER A 98 2.66 6.67 -1.24
CA SER A 98 3.41 6.25 -2.41
C SER A 98 3.43 7.37 -3.44
N ILE A 99 4.60 7.70 -3.94
CA ILE A 99 4.78 8.68 -5.02
C ILE A 99 5.58 7.97 -6.11
N TYR A 100 5.01 7.80 -7.29
CA TYR A 100 5.70 7.13 -8.39
C TYR A 100 5.32 7.70 -9.75
N ASP A 101 6.20 7.52 -10.72
CA ASP A 101 5.96 7.89 -12.10
C ASP A 101 6.36 6.75 -13.04
N GLN A 102 5.59 6.56 -14.12
CA GLN A 102 5.87 5.58 -15.14
C GLN A 102 6.26 6.27 -16.45
N LEU A 103 7.54 6.45 -16.64
CA LEU A 103 8.10 7.10 -17.83
C LEU A 103 8.33 6.05 -18.92
N TRP A 104 7.62 6.19 -20.03
CA TRP A 104 7.72 5.31 -21.17
C TRP A 104 8.51 5.94 -22.30
N PHE A 105 9.52 5.23 -22.78
CA PHE A 105 10.33 5.63 -23.90
C PHE A 105 10.27 4.57 -24.99
N ALA A 106 10.14 4.99 -26.23
CA ALA A 106 10.15 4.09 -27.37
C ALA A 106 11.29 4.51 -28.31
N ARG A 107 12.35 3.73 -28.36
CA ARG A 107 13.47 3.99 -29.25
C ARG A 107 13.70 2.81 -30.20
N GLY A 108 13.31 2.99 -31.47
CA GLY A 108 13.46 1.95 -32.49
C GLY A 108 12.70 0.66 -32.15
N LYS A 109 13.46 -0.44 -32.04
CA LYS A 109 12.93 -1.78 -31.75
C LYS A 109 12.75 -2.06 -30.24
N PHE A 110 13.08 -1.09 -29.39
CA PHE A 110 13.03 -1.25 -27.93
C PHE A 110 11.90 -0.44 -27.32
N ARG A 111 11.29 -0.99 -26.29
CA ARG A 111 10.37 -0.34 -25.38
C ARG A 111 11.05 -0.26 -24.02
N GLN A 112 11.22 0.95 -23.53
CA GLN A 112 11.87 1.22 -22.24
C GLN A 112 10.86 1.81 -21.28
N MET A 113 10.94 1.40 -20.03
CA MET A 113 10.16 1.98 -18.94
C MET A 113 11.10 2.28 -17.78
N LEU A 114 11.00 3.48 -17.25
CA LEU A 114 11.65 3.91 -16.03
C LEU A 114 10.58 4.26 -15.02
N MET A 115 10.64 3.68 -13.83
CA MET A 115 9.67 3.95 -12.77
C MET A 115 10.43 4.28 -11.48
N PRO A 116 10.72 5.57 -11.23
CA PRO A 116 11.11 6.03 -9.91
C PRO A 116 9.90 5.96 -8.97
N ALA A 117 10.11 5.51 -7.75
CA ALA A 117 9.08 5.46 -6.73
C ALA A 117 9.66 5.74 -5.34
N LEU A 118 8.88 6.42 -4.51
CA LEU A 118 9.15 6.69 -3.11
C LEU A 118 7.96 6.19 -2.29
N TYR A 119 8.25 5.40 -1.29
CA TYR A 119 7.27 4.87 -0.34
C TYR A 119 7.62 5.35 1.05
N ILE A 120 6.65 5.94 1.72
CA ILE A 120 6.74 6.39 3.11
C ILE A 120 5.65 5.64 3.88
N GLY A 121 6.05 4.87 4.87
CA GLY A 121 5.15 4.16 5.76
C GLY A 121 5.36 4.61 7.19
N TYR A 122 4.29 4.91 7.88
CA TYR A 122 4.27 5.16 9.32
C TYR A 122 3.29 4.19 9.96
N ARG A 123 3.70 3.59 11.06
CA ARG A 123 2.82 2.78 11.89
C ARG A 123 3.10 3.05 13.36
N ASN A 124 2.04 3.35 14.07
CA ASN A 124 2.00 3.40 15.52
C ASN A 124 2.04 1.95 16.05
N ARG A 125 3.23 1.38 16.13
CA ARG A 125 3.45 0.01 16.57
C ARG A 125 4.38 0.02 17.77
N ASP A 126 3.93 -0.56 18.88
CA ASP A 126 4.76 -0.69 20.06
C ASP A 126 5.43 -2.07 20.05
N THR A 127 6.75 -2.07 20.13
CA THR A 127 7.54 -3.28 20.37
C THR A 127 7.96 -3.26 21.83
N TRP A 128 7.51 -4.27 22.59
CA TRP A 128 7.91 -4.43 23.97
C TRP A 128 9.30 -5.08 24.02
N ILE A 129 10.27 -4.37 24.57
CA ILE A 129 11.63 -4.88 24.81
C ILE A 129 11.72 -5.29 26.27
N SER A 130 11.61 -6.60 26.54
CA SER A 130 11.57 -7.14 27.91
C SER A 130 12.87 -6.90 28.67
N THR A 131 14.03 -6.93 27.99
CA THR A 131 15.34 -6.70 28.60
C THR A 131 15.50 -5.28 29.14
N GLU A 132 14.84 -4.30 28.54
CA GLU A 132 14.93 -2.88 28.91
C GLU A 132 13.67 -2.39 29.62
N ASN A 133 12.64 -3.24 29.73
CA ASN A 133 11.33 -2.93 30.32
C ASN A 133 10.72 -1.63 29.74
N ARG A 134 10.84 -1.45 28.42
CA ARG A 134 10.35 -0.28 27.71
C ARG A 134 9.65 -0.66 26.40
N PHE A 135 8.76 0.24 25.95
CA PHE A 135 8.26 0.21 24.58
C PHE A 135 9.17 0.99 23.65
N ASP A 136 9.50 0.39 22.53
CA ASP A 136 10.01 1.09 21.36
C ASP A 136 8.82 1.43 20.46
N ARG A 137 8.58 2.72 20.27
CA ARG A 137 7.35 3.25 19.65
C ARG A 137 7.64 3.73 18.25
N ASP A 138 6.59 3.64 17.44
CA ASP A 138 6.53 4.27 16.13
C ASP A 138 7.56 3.75 15.11
N VAL A 139 7.07 3.11 14.08
CA VAL A 139 7.90 2.68 12.96
C VAL A 139 7.69 3.63 11.79
N LEU A 140 8.75 4.33 11.40
CA LEU A 140 8.80 5.11 10.16
C LEU A 140 9.67 4.36 9.17
N SER A 141 9.12 4.04 8.01
CA SER A 141 9.85 3.40 6.90
C SER A 141 9.90 4.34 5.70
N LEU A 142 11.07 4.44 5.10
CA LEU A 142 11.29 5.20 3.87
C LEU A 142 11.97 4.29 2.87
N THR A 143 11.32 4.02 1.74
CA THR A 143 11.87 3.16 0.69
C THR A 143 11.88 3.89 -0.64
N GLY A 144 13.05 4.07 -1.20
CA GLY A 144 13.25 4.52 -2.57
C GLY A 144 13.37 3.33 -3.52
N ARG A 145 12.71 3.37 -4.67
CA ARG A 145 12.82 2.35 -5.70
C ARG A 145 13.05 2.99 -7.06
N LEU A 146 14.00 2.43 -7.80
CA LEU A 146 14.22 2.75 -9.21
C LEU A 146 14.10 1.47 -10.02
N TYR A 147 13.01 1.34 -10.74
CA TYR A 147 12.79 0.23 -11.64
C TYR A 147 13.00 0.67 -13.09
N PHE A 148 13.81 -0.08 -13.82
CA PHE A 148 14.05 0.14 -15.25
C PHE A 148 13.85 -1.16 -16.00
N SER A 149 13.10 -1.12 -17.09
CA SER A 149 12.98 -2.23 -18.02
C SER A 149 13.26 -1.79 -19.44
N ASN A 150 14.00 -2.61 -20.16
CA ASN A 150 14.30 -2.43 -21.58
C ASN A 150 13.97 -3.73 -22.30
N THR A 151 12.91 -3.75 -23.09
CA THR A 151 12.40 -4.93 -23.75
C THR A 151 12.34 -4.73 -25.25
N PHE A 152 12.64 -5.82 -25.99
CA PHE A 152 12.45 -5.83 -27.43
C PHE A 152 10.95 -5.78 -27.75
N ARG A 153 10.53 -5.00 -28.71
CA ARG A 153 9.12 -4.96 -29.15
C ARG A 153 8.74 -6.32 -29.73
N THR A 154 7.68 -6.89 -29.18
CA THR A 154 7.09 -8.13 -29.67
C THR A 154 6.20 -7.86 -30.88
N ALA A 155 6.21 -8.77 -31.87
CA ALA A 155 5.17 -8.81 -32.88
C ALA A 155 3.85 -9.27 -32.25
N TYR A 156 2.72 -8.99 -32.89
CA TYR A 156 1.38 -9.32 -32.39
C TYR A 156 1.17 -10.80 -32.01
N ARG A 157 1.94 -11.70 -32.64
CA ARG A 157 1.89 -13.15 -32.40
C ARG A 157 2.94 -13.68 -31.39
N ASP A 158 3.83 -12.81 -30.89
CA ASP A 158 4.84 -13.23 -29.92
C ASP A 158 4.27 -13.03 -28.50
N ILE A 159 4.23 -14.10 -27.71
CA ILE A 159 3.68 -14.07 -26.34
C ILE A 159 4.63 -13.34 -25.36
N ASN A 160 5.93 -13.52 -25.58
CA ASN A 160 6.96 -12.93 -24.72
C ASN A 160 8.02 -12.18 -25.55
N PRO A 161 8.63 -11.11 -25.02
CA PRO A 161 9.74 -10.45 -25.67
C PRO A 161 10.93 -11.43 -25.78
N ARG A 162 11.55 -11.50 -26.95
CA ARG A 162 12.71 -12.39 -27.23
C ARG A 162 13.94 -12.00 -26.44
N TRP A 163 14.01 -10.74 -26.01
CA TRP A 163 15.11 -10.19 -25.24
C TRP A 163 14.62 -9.03 -24.36
N GLY A 164 15.14 -8.94 -23.14
CA GLY A 164 14.84 -7.86 -22.22
C GLY A 164 15.85 -7.81 -21.07
N GLN A 165 16.02 -6.62 -20.54
CA GLN A 165 16.81 -6.33 -19.34
C GLN A 165 15.92 -5.63 -18.33
N VAL A 166 16.05 -6.01 -17.06
CA VAL A 166 15.33 -5.38 -15.95
C VAL A 166 16.34 -5.09 -14.85
N PHE A 167 16.29 -3.85 -14.34
CA PHE A 167 17.02 -3.43 -13.16
C PHE A 167 16.01 -2.97 -12.12
N ASP A 168 16.12 -3.46 -10.90
CA ASP A 168 15.30 -3.08 -9.75
C ASP A 168 16.23 -2.75 -8.59
N LEU A 169 16.39 -1.46 -8.28
CA LEU A 169 17.19 -0.96 -7.18
C LEU A 169 16.23 -0.49 -6.08
N ARG A 170 16.45 -0.97 -4.85
CA ARG A 170 15.70 -0.56 -3.66
C ARG A 170 16.66 -0.11 -2.59
N LEU A 171 16.31 1.00 -1.95
CA LEU A 171 17.00 1.59 -0.82
C LEU A 171 15.98 1.79 0.30
N THR A 172 16.23 1.21 1.45
CA THR A 172 15.34 1.26 2.63
C THR A 172 16.12 1.86 3.80
#